data_5bc39fcbc5e00c605e41bdf3dba2b2bd
#
_entry.id   5bc39fcbc5e00c605e41bdf3dba2b2bd
#
_cell.length_a   1.000
_cell.length_b   1.000
_cell.length_c   1.000
_cell.angle_alpha   90.00
_cell.angle_beta   90.00
_cell.angle_gamma   90.00
#
_symmetry.space_group_name_H-M   'P 1'
#
loop_
_entity.id
_entity.type
_entity.pdbx_description
1 polymer ?
#
loop_
_entity_poly.entity_id
_entity_poly.type
_entity_poly.pdbx_seq_one_letter_code
_entity_poly.pdbx_strand_id
1 'polypeptide(L)'
;MPPPELTVQPLDSGATFRNQVYRRLKQAIIQMDIYDHPGDVRLDERQLSGLLGVSRTPIREALTLLEQEGLVRLEPRRGIYVVRKTKTEIIEMIIAWAALESMATRLAAERATAEDISTLWDIFRSFEEQAPSDNIQEYSDANIEFHKAIIRLSRARILETLTDNLFIHMRAIRKLSIRQDNRAEQSMHEHRDIIRALERRDGELAERLAREHTLGLAAHVERHGDFLDWLRLAEVRGPDVKAALKDGLPLM
;
A
#
# COMPACT_ATOMS: atom_id res chain seq x y z
N MET A 1 -27.27 19.86 -31.23
CA MET A 1 -27.58 20.02 -29.81
C MET A 1 -26.40 20.71 -29.16
N PRO A 2 -26.57 21.76 -28.35
CA PRO A 2 -25.48 22.29 -27.55
C PRO A 2 -25.02 21.20 -26.55
N PRO A 3 -23.71 21.18 -26.15
CA PRO A 3 -23.23 20.25 -25.15
C PRO A 3 -23.93 20.48 -23.79
N PRO A 4 -24.10 19.46 -22.97
CA PRO A 4 -24.71 19.61 -21.66
C PRO A 4 -23.86 20.55 -20.78
N GLU A 5 -24.48 21.62 -20.30
CA GLU A 5 -23.83 22.62 -19.45
C GLU A 5 -23.95 22.22 -17.98
N LEU A 6 -22.81 21.96 -17.31
CA LEU A 6 -22.74 21.69 -15.90
C LEU A 6 -22.72 23.02 -15.14
N THR A 7 -23.82 23.38 -14.50
CA THR A 7 -23.89 24.58 -13.65
C THR A 7 -23.63 24.19 -12.20
N VAL A 8 -22.51 24.63 -11.63
CA VAL A 8 -22.15 24.38 -10.22
C VAL A 8 -22.00 25.72 -9.50
N GLN A 9 -22.60 25.85 -8.33
CA GLN A 9 -22.40 27.04 -7.50
C GLN A 9 -21.07 26.98 -6.74
N PRO A 10 -20.43 28.12 -6.40
CA PRO A 10 -19.17 28.16 -5.66
C PRO A 10 -19.28 27.49 -4.30
N LEU A 11 -18.24 26.69 -3.94
CA LEU A 11 -18.14 26.13 -2.61
C LEU A 11 -17.61 27.15 -1.62
N ASP A 12 -18.23 27.24 -0.44
CA ASP A 12 -17.72 28.02 0.68
C ASP A 12 -16.43 27.46 1.25
N SER A 13 -15.61 28.31 1.88
CA SER A 13 -14.22 28.10 2.31
C SER A 13 -13.96 26.96 3.33
N GLY A 14 -14.97 26.19 3.74
CA GLY A 14 -14.87 25.01 4.62
C GLY A 14 -14.16 23.79 4.00
N ALA A 15 -13.98 23.76 2.67
CA ALA A 15 -13.33 22.66 1.95
C ALA A 15 -11.85 22.43 2.36
N THR A 16 -11.17 23.45 2.89
CA THR A 16 -9.75 23.41 3.24
C THR A 16 -9.47 22.50 4.46
N PHE A 17 -10.27 22.58 5.52
CA PHE A 17 -10.08 21.76 6.72
C PHE A 17 -10.39 20.27 6.49
N ARG A 18 -11.47 19.95 5.79
CA ARG A 18 -11.80 18.57 5.42
C ARG A 18 -10.66 17.89 4.68
N ASN A 19 -10.10 18.56 3.67
CA ASN A 19 -9.01 18.01 2.86
C ASN A 19 -7.71 17.85 3.66
N GLN A 20 -7.42 18.76 4.56
CA GLN A 20 -6.25 18.64 5.46
C GLN A 20 -6.42 17.47 6.42
N VAL A 21 -7.58 17.33 7.05
CA VAL A 21 -7.92 16.21 7.96
C VAL A 21 -7.85 14.89 7.20
N TYR A 22 -8.47 14.80 6.02
CA TYR A 22 -8.40 13.61 5.18
C TYR A 22 -6.95 13.19 4.88
N ARG A 23 -6.10 14.10 4.42
CA ARG A 23 -4.69 13.80 4.12
C ARG A 23 -3.93 13.32 5.36
N ARG A 24 -4.13 13.97 6.51
CA ARG A 24 -3.48 13.59 7.77
C ARG A 24 -3.93 12.23 8.26
N LEU A 25 -5.23 11.94 8.23
CA LEU A 25 -5.76 10.63 8.61
C LEU A 25 -5.30 9.53 7.65
N LYS A 26 -5.36 9.77 6.33
CA LYS A 26 -4.87 8.83 5.33
C LYS A 26 -3.40 8.50 5.57
N GLN A 27 -2.57 9.51 5.78
CA GLN A 27 -1.15 9.31 6.06
C GLN A 27 -0.91 8.53 7.36
N ALA A 28 -1.67 8.83 8.43
CA ALA A 28 -1.58 8.10 9.69
C ALA A 28 -1.96 6.61 9.51
N ILE A 29 -3.03 6.31 8.76
CA ILE A 29 -3.45 4.94 8.46
C ILE A 29 -2.38 4.20 7.64
N ILE A 30 -1.77 4.86 6.64
CA ILE A 30 -0.70 4.28 5.82
C ILE A 30 0.52 3.91 6.69
N GLN A 31 0.81 4.70 7.72
CA GLN A 31 1.94 4.47 8.62
C GLN A 31 1.65 3.44 9.72
N MET A 32 0.38 3.10 9.94
CA MET A 32 0.00 2.07 10.91
C MET A 32 0.40 0.68 10.43
N ASP A 33 0.95 -0.12 11.32
CA ASP A 33 1.18 -1.54 11.11
C ASP A 33 -0.12 -2.33 11.36
N ILE A 34 -1.12 -2.10 10.51
CA ILE A 34 -2.48 -2.62 10.69
C ILE A 34 -2.57 -4.14 10.72
N TYR A 35 -1.59 -4.84 10.15
CA TYR A 35 -1.54 -6.31 10.13
C TYR A 35 -0.65 -6.91 11.23
N ASP A 36 0.02 -6.09 12.03
CA ASP A 36 0.90 -6.53 13.11
C ASP A 36 0.18 -6.62 14.48
N HIS A 37 -1.11 -6.27 14.51
CA HIS A 37 -1.88 -6.19 15.75
C HIS A 37 -3.10 -7.15 15.70
N PRO A 38 -3.29 -8.03 16.69
CA PRO A 38 -4.39 -9.00 16.71
C PRO A 38 -5.71 -8.41 17.20
N GLY A 39 -6.18 -7.32 16.67
CA GLY A 39 -7.44 -6.71 17.07
C GLY A 39 -7.86 -5.58 16.18
N ASP A 40 -9.16 -5.24 16.20
CA ASP A 40 -9.70 -4.10 15.45
C ASP A 40 -8.99 -2.80 15.84
N VAL A 41 -8.53 -2.06 14.86
CA VAL A 41 -8.02 -0.70 15.05
C VAL A 41 -9.21 0.25 14.98
N ARG A 42 -9.71 0.64 16.15
CA ARG A 42 -10.83 1.56 16.28
C ARG A 42 -10.35 3.01 16.26
N LEU A 43 -11.01 3.83 15.46
CA LEU A 43 -10.81 5.28 15.43
C LEU A 43 -11.90 5.96 16.26
N ASP A 44 -11.51 6.89 17.15
CA ASP A 44 -12.43 7.67 17.96
C ASP A 44 -12.50 9.13 17.48
N GLU A 45 -13.68 9.58 17.03
CA GLU A 45 -13.88 10.94 16.50
C GLU A 45 -13.52 12.02 17.52
N ARG A 46 -13.77 11.78 18.81
CA ARG A 46 -13.50 12.75 19.87
C ARG A 46 -12.01 12.90 20.10
N GLN A 47 -11.30 11.78 20.13
CA GLN A 47 -9.85 11.76 20.25
C GLN A 47 -9.19 12.43 19.03
N LEU A 48 -9.65 12.11 17.80
CA LEU A 48 -9.16 12.72 16.57
C LEU A 48 -9.41 14.23 16.53
N SER A 49 -10.60 14.68 17.00
CA SER A 49 -10.93 16.10 17.13
C SER A 49 -9.96 16.83 18.07
N GLY A 50 -9.61 16.21 19.20
CA GLY A 50 -8.63 16.77 20.14
C GLY A 50 -7.22 16.82 19.56
N LEU A 51 -6.78 15.74 18.90
CA LEU A 51 -5.43 15.66 18.31
C LEU A 51 -5.22 16.63 17.14
N LEU A 52 -6.25 16.84 16.31
CA LEU A 52 -6.17 17.67 15.10
C LEU A 52 -6.61 19.12 15.34
N GLY A 53 -7.16 19.44 16.52
CA GLY A 53 -7.60 20.79 16.88
C GLY A 53 -8.78 21.30 16.03
N VAL A 54 -9.64 20.40 15.53
CA VAL A 54 -10.80 20.73 14.69
C VAL A 54 -12.09 20.16 15.27
N SER A 55 -13.25 20.69 14.85
CA SER A 55 -14.54 20.14 15.22
C SER A 55 -14.77 18.75 14.62
N ARG A 56 -15.82 18.04 15.08
CA ARG A 56 -16.12 16.68 14.58
C ARG A 56 -16.63 16.65 13.15
N THR A 57 -17.19 17.73 12.62
CA THR A 57 -17.73 17.78 11.27
C THR A 57 -16.69 17.48 10.21
N PRO A 58 -15.55 18.21 10.09
CA PRO A 58 -14.52 17.89 9.12
C PRO A 58 -13.89 16.49 9.35
N ILE A 59 -13.88 15.98 10.59
CA ILE A 59 -13.43 14.60 10.88
C ILE A 59 -14.38 13.58 10.21
N ARG A 60 -15.69 13.72 10.40
CA ARG A 60 -16.70 12.83 9.80
C ARG A 60 -16.67 12.85 8.29
N GLU A 61 -16.58 14.04 7.70
CA GLU A 61 -16.46 14.20 6.25
C GLU A 61 -15.20 13.52 5.71
N ALA A 62 -14.06 13.66 6.39
CA ALA A 62 -12.82 12.99 6.02
C ALA A 62 -12.91 11.45 6.17
N LEU A 63 -13.55 10.97 7.24
CA LEU A 63 -13.77 9.54 7.46
C LEU A 63 -14.69 8.94 6.40
N THR A 64 -15.72 9.68 5.95
CA THR A 64 -16.57 9.25 4.82
C THR A 64 -15.77 9.09 3.52
N LEU A 65 -14.82 10.01 3.24
CA LEU A 65 -13.93 9.86 2.09
C LEU A 65 -13.02 8.64 2.21
N LEU A 66 -12.47 8.40 3.40
CA LEU A 66 -11.65 7.21 3.68
C LEU A 66 -12.44 5.91 3.58
N GLU A 67 -13.74 5.93 3.92
CA GLU A 67 -14.63 4.79 3.75
C GLU A 67 -14.90 4.50 2.27
N GLN A 68 -15.11 5.53 1.46
CA GLN A 68 -15.26 5.38 0.00
C GLN A 68 -14.01 4.79 -0.66
N GLU A 69 -12.84 5.05 -0.08
CA GLU A 69 -11.57 4.44 -0.51
C GLU A 69 -11.33 3.04 0.08
N GLY A 70 -12.21 2.56 0.94
CA GLY A 70 -12.09 1.24 1.59
C GLY A 70 -11.00 1.16 2.67
N LEU A 71 -10.55 2.30 3.21
CA LEU A 71 -9.51 2.36 4.25
C LEU A 71 -10.09 2.27 5.66
N VAL A 72 -11.32 2.70 5.84
CA VAL A 72 -12.07 2.57 7.08
C VAL A 72 -13.47 2.01 6.80
N ARG A 73 -14.13 1.47 7.82
CA ARG A 73 -15.55 1.10 7.80
C ARG A 73 -16.27 1.81 8.94
N LEU A 74 -17.43 2.38 8.65
CA LEU A 74 -18.28 3.01 9.63
C LEU A 74 -19.38 2.03 10.03
N GLU A 75 -19.32 1.49 11.25
CA GLU A 75 -20.35 0.60 11.79
C GLU A 75 -21.32 1.39 12.65
N PRO A 76 -22.61 1.46 12.28
CA PRO A 76 -23.62 2.18 13.05
C PRO A 76 -23.65 1.71 14.52
N ARG A 77 -23.57 2.64 15.47
CA ARG A 77 -23.54 2.41 16.92
C ARG A 77 -22.33 1.65 17.47
N ARG A 78 -21.44 1.11 16.62
CA ARG A 78 -20.26 0.32 17.03
C ARG A 78 -18.98 1.13 16.94
N GLY A 79 -18.83 1.97 15.91
CA GLY A 79 -17.66 2.83 15.75
C GLY A 79 -17.10 2.85 14.35
N ILE A 80 -15.88 3.32 14.26
CA ILE A 80 -15.12 3.46 13.02
C ILE A 80 -13.88 2.59 13.16
N TYR A 81 -13.62 1.79 12.17
CA TYR A 81 -12.52 0.81 12.19
C TYR A 81 -11.67 0.92 10.93
N VAL A 82 -10.36 0.75 11.08
CA VAL A 82 -9.46 0.64 9.94
C VAL A 82 -9.69 -0.72 9.26
N VAL A 83 -9.82 -0.73 7.94
CA VAL A 83 -10.10 -1.94 7.16
C VAL A 83 -8.82 -2.75 6.97
N ARG A 84 -8.90 -4.04 7.28
CA ARG A 84 -7.91 -5.05 6.90
C ARG A 84 -8.46 -5.89 5.76
N LYS A 85 -7.57 -6.32 4.89
CA LYS A 85 -7.89 -7.21 3.77
C LYS A 85 -7.61 -8.65 4.14
N THR A 86 -8.42 -9.57 3.63
CA THR A 86 -8.19 -11.02 3.74
C THR A 86 -7.00 -11.44 2.88
N LYS A 87 -6.48 -12.65 3.09
CA LYS A 87 -5.45 -13.25 2.25
C LYS A 87 -5.84 -13.22 0.77
N THR A 88 -7.06 -13.64 0.45
CA THR A 88 -7.59 -13.63 -0.92
C THR A 88 -7.61 -12.22 -1.52
N GLU A 89 -8.17 -11.24 -0.80
CA GLU A 89 -8.21 -9.85 -1.27
C GLU A 89 -6.79 -9.27 -1.48
N ILE A 90 -5.82 -9.60 -0.61
CA ILE A 90 -4.43 -9.17 -0.77
C ILE A 90 -3.80 -9.78 -2.03
N ILE A 91 -4.02 -11.06 -2.30
CA ILE A 91 -3.52 -11.72 -3.51
C ILE A 91 -4.13 -11.09 -4.76
N GLU A 92 -5.44 -10.84 -4.78
CA GLU A 92 -6.10 -10.15 -5.89
C GLU A 92 -5.55 -8.73 -6.11
N MET A 93 -5.27 -8.00 -5.03
CA MET A 93 -4.64 -6.68 -5.10
C MET A 93 -3.22 -6.75 -5.67
N ILE A 94 -2.42 -7.76 -5.29
CA ILE A 94 -1.07 -7.97 -5.83
C ILE A 94 -1.14 -8.30 -7.33
N ILE A 95 -2.09 -9.13 -7.76
CA ILE A 95 -2.28 -9.47 -9.18
C ILE A 95 -2.65 -8.23 -10.00
N ALA A 96 -3.58 -7.42 -9.50
CA ALA A 96 -3.95 -6.16 -10.14
C ALA A 96 -2.75 -5.20 -10.22
N TRP A 97 -1.98 -5.09 -9.13
CA TRP A 97 -0.78 -4.28 -9.10
C TRP A 97 0.28 -4.79 -10.09
N ALA A 98 0.53 -6.10 -10.17
CA ALA A 98 1.47 -6.68 -11.13
C ALA A 98 1.12 -6.29 -12.58
N ALA A 99 -0.18 -6.28 -12.94
CA ALA A 99 -0.64 -5.86 -14.26
C ALA A 99 -0.38 -4.37 -14.52
N LEU A 100 -0.66 -3.49 -13.55
CA LEU A 100 -0.49 -2.05 -13.68
C LEU A 100 1.01 -1.67 -13.69
N GLU A 101 1.80 -2.24 -12.79
CA GLU A 101 3.22 -1.94 -12.67
C GLU A 101 4.03 -2.47 -13.83
N SER A 102 3.74 -3.67 -14.33
CA SER A 102 4.45 -4.22 -15.49
C SER A 102 4.27 -3.33 -16.72
N MET A 103 3.06 -2.85 -16.95
CA MET A 103 2.80 -1.87 -18.01
C MET A 103 3.49 -0.53 -17.74
N ALA A 104 3.49 -0.04 -16.49
CA ALA A 104 4.21 1.17 -16.12
C ALA A 104 5.72 1.03 -16.38
N THR A 105 6.30 -0.12 -16.07
CA THR A 105 7.73 -0.43 -16.29
C THR A 105 8.06 -0.41 -17.79
N ARG A 106 7.22 -0.98 -18.64
CA ARG A 106 7.36 -0.88 -20.10
C ARG A 106 7.37 0.57 -20.57
N LEU A 107 6.36 1.35 -20.12
CA LEU A 107 6.26 2.75 -20.47
C LEU A 107 7.43 3.59 -19.92
N ALA A 108 7.98 3.24 -18.76
CA ALA A 108 9.17 3.88 -18.20
C ALA A 108 10.39 3.65 -19.10
N ALA A 109 10.57 2.43 -19.64
CA ALA A 109 11.64 2.14 -20.60
C ALA A 109 11.56 3.01 -21.87
N GLU A 110 10.33 3.37 -22.30
CA GLU A 110 10.08 4.19 -23.50
C GLU A 110 10.19 5.69 -23.21
N ARG A 111 9.73 6.16 -22.03
CA ARG A 111 9.45 7.58 -21.78
C ARG A 111 10.41 8.28 -20.84
N ALA A 112 11.02 7.54 -19.91
CA ALA A 112 11.95 8.11 -18.94
C ALA A 112 13.27 8.48 -19.62
N THR A 113 13.95 9.52 -19.14
CA THR A 113 15.31 9.84 -19.59
C THR A 113 16.32 8.87 -18.96
N ALA A 114 17.56 8.84 -19.47
CA ALA A 114 18.62 8.04 -18.84
C ALA A 114 18.92 8.53 -17.42
N GLU A 115 18.82 9.84 -17.20
CA GLU A 115 18.99 10.47 -15.88
C GLU A 115 17.86 10.05 -14.93
N ASP A 116 16.59 10.07 -15.37
CA ASP A 116 15.47 9.57 -14.58
C ASP A 116 15.70 8.12 -14.13
N ILE A 117 16.12 7.24 -15.04
CA ILE A 117 16.36 5.82 -14.73
C ILE A 117 17.53 5.66 -13.73
N SER A 118 18.59 6.47 -13.86
CA SER A 118 19.73 6.40 -12.96
C SER A 118 19.37 6.70 -11.51
N THR A 119 18.32 7.51 -11.26
CA THR A 119 17.83 7.80 -9.89
C THR A 119 17.31 6.56 -9.17
N LEU A 120 16.91 5.50 -9.90
CA LEU A 120 16.48 4.25 -9.30
C LEU A 120 17.60 3.54 -8.52
N TRP A 121 18.86 3.69 -8.95
CA TRP A 121 20.01 3.18 -8.21
C TRP A 121 20.21 3.89 -6.88
N ASP A 122 19.93 5.21 -6.84
CA ASP A 122 20.07 6.02 -5.61
C ASP A 122 19.16 5.52 -4.48
N ILE A 123 18.00 4.94 -4.82
CA ILE A 123 17.07 4.37 -3.84
C ILE A 123 17.72 3.23 -3.05
N PHE A 124 18.64 2.49 -3.67
CA PHE A 124 19.30 1.33 -3.06
C PHE A 124 20.79 1.57 -2.72
N ARG A 125 21.25 2.81 -2.77
CA ARG A 125 22.66 3.16 -2.54
C ARG A 125 23.19 2.68 -1.18
N SER A 126 22.40 2.79 -0.11
CA SER A 126 22.79 2.30 1.22
C SER A 126 22.96 0.78 1.30
N PHE A 127 22.43 0.04 0.31
CA PHE A 127 22.54 -1.42 0.24
C PHE A 127 23.59 -1.93 -0.76
N GLU A 128 24.51 -1.08 -1.20
CA GLU A 128 25.65 -1.50 -2.00
C GLU A 128 26.71 -2.23 -1.15
N GLU A 129 26.88 -1.78 0.10
CA GLU A 129 27.86 -2.33 1.06
C GLU A 129 27.21 -3.09 2.22
N GLN A 130 25.89 -3.01 2.39
CA GLN A 130 25.13 -3.65 3.45
C GLN A 130 24.10 -4.61 2.88
N ALA A 131 23.93 -5.76 3.53
CA ALA A 131 22.85 -6.67 3.15
C ALA A 131 21.48 -6.06 3.50
N PRO A 132 20.44 -6.27 2.67
CA PRO A 132 19.07 -5.80 2.97
C PRO A 132 18.55 -6.32 4.32
N SER A 133 18.95 -7.52 4.73
CA SER A 133 18.62 -8.13 6.01
C SER A 133 19.19 -7.39 7.24
N ASP A 134 20.30 -6.67 7.09
CA ASP A 134 20.93 -5.94 8.19
C ASP A 134 20.11 -4.72 8.64
N ASN A 135 19.37 -4.11 7.70
CA ASN A 135 18.45 -3.02 7.99
C ASN A 135 17.12 -3.18 7.24
N ILE A 136 16.35 -4.17 7.68
CA ILE A 136 15.13 -4.61 6.99
C ILE A 136 14.06 -3.51 6.91
N GLN A 137 14.00 -2.61 7.88
CA GLN A 137 13.02 -1.51 7.87
C GLN A 137 13.36 -0.49 6.79
N GLU A 138 14.63 -0.09 6.69
CA GLU A 138 15.11 0.82 5.65
C GLU A 138 14.92 0.19 4.27
N TYR A 139 15.24 -1.09 4.12
CA TYR A 139 15.02 -1.80 2.87
C TYR A 139 13.53 -1.88 2.49
N SER A 140 12.65 -2.12 3.45
CA SER A 140 11.20 -2.14 3.21
C SER A 140 10.68 -0.79 2.68
N ASP A 141 11.20 0.32 3.20
CA ASP A 141 10.81 1.66 2.76
C ASP A 141 11.41 1.97 1.36
N ALA A 142 12.67 1.62 1.10
CA ALA A 142 13.32 1.73 -0.21
C ALA A 142 12.60 0.89 -1.27
N ASN A 143 12.19 -0.32 -0.93
CA ASN A 143 11.41 -1.20 -1.80
C ASN A 143 10.11 -0.54 -2.28
N ILE A 144 9.33 0.04 -1.37
CA ILE A 144 8.09 0.75 -1.72
C ILE A 144 8.38 1.99 -2.58
N GLU A 145 9.44 2.74 -2.25
CA GLU A 145 9.82 3.92 -3.03
C GLU A 145 10.23 3.56 -4.47
N PHE A 146 10.94 2.44 -4.66
CA PHE A 146 11.30 1.93 -5.98
C PHE A 146 10.07 1.68 -6.87
N HIS A 147 9.07 0.98 -6.35
CA HIS A 147 7.85 0.72 -7.10
C HIS A 147 7.09 1.99 -7.46
N LYS A 148 7.00 2.95 -6.51
CA LYS A 148 6.41 4.26 -6.78
C LYS A 148 7.20 5.05 -7.82
N ALA A 149 8.53 4.97 -7.77
CA ALA A 149 9.39 5.64 -8.74
C ALA A 149 9.14 5.10 -10.16
N ILE A 150 9.06 3.78 -10.34
CA ILE A 150 8.72 3.17 -11.65
C ILE A 150 7.38 3.69 -12.16
N ILE A 151 6.34 3.72 -11.32
CA ILE A 151 5.02 4.23 -11.73
C ILE A 151 5.13 5.69 -12.18
N ARG A 152 5.85 6.55 -11.45
CA ARG A 152 6.07 7.95 -11.85
C ARG A 152 6.84 8.06 -13.16
N LEU A 153 7.89 7.26 -13.35
CA LEU A 153 8.70 7.24 -14.57
C LEU A 153 7.92 6.80 -15.81
N SER A 154 6.83 6.06 -15.65
CA SER A 154 5.91 5.74 -16.75
C SER A 154 5.24 6.96 -17.36
N ARG A 155 5.22 8.10 -16.65
CA ARG A 155 4.52 9.35 -17.01
C ARG A 155 3.04 9.11 -17.35
N ALA A 156 2.41 8.10 -16.74
CA ALA A 156 1.01 7.72 -16.96
C ALA A 156 0.20 8.01 -15.67
N ARG A 157 -0.34 9.23 -15.56
CA ARG A 157 -1.08 9.71 -14.38
C ARG A 157 -2.22 8.78 -13.92
N ILE A 158 -2.87 8.11 -14.86
CA ILE A 158 -3.95 7.17 -14.51
C ILE A 158 -3.39 5.95 -13.77
N LEU A 159 -2.23 5.41 -14.19
CA LEU A 159 -1.57 4.30 -13.49
C LEU A 159 -1.16 4.72 -12.08
N GLU A 160 -0.62 5.93 -11.90
CA GLU A 160 -0.29 6.48 -10.59
C GLU A 160 -1.52 6.55 -9.67
N THR A 161 -2.63 7.11 -10.17
CA THR A 161 -3.89 7.20 -9.41
C THR A 161 -4.44 5.83 -9.02
N LEU A 162 -4.42 4.85 -9.93
CA LEU A 162 -4.95 3.51 -9.68
C LEU A 162 -4.09 2.72 -8.68
N THR A 163 -2.78 2.95 -8.65
CA THR A 163 -1.85 2.23 -7.76
C THR A 163 -1.77 2.83 -6.36
N ASP A 164 -2.10 4.12 -6.18
CA ASP A 164 -1.98 4.80 -4.88
C ASP A 164 -2.70 4.07 -3.74
N ASN A 165 -3.92 3.60 -3.96
CA ASN A 165 -4.69 2.88 -2.94
C ASN A 165 -4.14 1.46 -2.69
N LEU A 166 -3.59 0.81 -3.73
CA LEU A 166 -2.96 -0.51 -3.60
C LEU A 166 -1.72 -0.44 -2.70
N PHE A 167 -0.90 0.60 -2.84
CA PHE A 167 0.32 0.78 -2.06
C PHE A 167 0.09 0.85 -0.54
N ILE A 168 -1.07 1.29 -0.10
CA ILE A 168 -1.39 1.37 1.33
C ILE A 168 -1.33 -0.02 1.98
N HIS A 169 -2.04 -0.99 1.40
CA HIS A 169 -2.04 -2.36 1.89
C HIS A 169 -0.72 -3.09 1.56
N MET A 170 -0.16 -2.84 0.38
CA MET A 170 1.08 -3.47 -0.07
C MET A 170 2.27 -3.11 0.82
N ARG A 171 2.36 -1.87 1.31
CA ARG A 171 3.41 -1.48 2.26
C ARG A 171 3.39 -2.35 3.51
N ALA A 172 2.22 -2.51 4.14
CA ALA A 172 2.08 -3.29 5.36
C ALA A 172 2.39 -4.79 5.12
N ILE A 173 1.91 -5.36 4.01
CA ILE A 173 2.17 -6.75 3.64
C ILE A 173 3.65 -6.98 3.33
N ARG A 174 4.30 -6.08 2.58
CA ARG A 174 5.74 -6.19 2.30
C ARG A 174 6.59 -6.12 3.55
N LYS A 175 6.26 -5.24 4.49
CA LYS A 175 6.97 -5.16 5.77
C LYS A 175 6.98 -6.50 6.53
N LEU A 176 5.91 -7.28 6.43
CA LEU A 176 5.82 -8.60 7.03
C LEU A 176 6.53 -9.68 6.19
N SER A 177 6.30 -9.69 4.88
CA SER A 177 6.83 -10.73 3.98
C SER A 177 8.33 -10.61 3.74
N ILE A 178 8.88 -9.40 3.74
CA ILE A 178 10.29 -9.14 3.40
C ILE A 178 11.26 -9.74 4.43
N ARG A 179 10.78 -10.03 5.65
CA ARG A 179 11.56 -10.62 6.74
C ARG A 179 11.67 -12.14 6.65
N GLN A 180 10.95 -12.76 5.72
CA GLN A 180 10.82 -14.21 5.63
C GLN A 180 11.65 -14.76 4.47
N ASP A 181 12.24 -15.94 4.64
CA ASP A 181 12.83 -16.76 3.57
C ASP A 181 13.81 -16.05 2.64
N ASN A 182 14.71 -15.21 3.18
CA ASN A 182 15.70 -14.45 2.38
C ASN A 182 15.07 -13.57 1.28
N ARG A 183 13.81 -13.16 1.49
CA ARG A 183 13.03 -12.41 0.49
C ARG A 183 13.63 -11.03 0.19
N ALA A 184 14.31 -10.41 1.14
CA ALA A 184 14.93 -9.11 0.98
C ALA A 184 16.06 -9.14 -0.06
N GLU A 185 16.97 -10.09 0.04
CA GLU A 185 18.10 -10.29 -0.88
C GLU A 185 17.60 -10.65 -2.27
N GLN A 186 16.63 -11.57 -2.35
CA GLN A 186 16.02 -11.94 -3.62
C GLN A 186 15.37 -10.74 -4.30
N SER A 187 14.58 -9.97 -3.55
CA SER A 187 13.90 -8.77 -4.03
C SER A 187 14.90 -7.73 -4.53
N MET A 188 16.02 -7.52 -3.82
CA MET A 188 17.07 -6.62 -4.25
C MET A 188 17.68 -7.04 -5.59
N HIS A 189 17.91 -8.33 -5.78
CA HIS A 189 18.43 -8.87 -7.03
C HIS A 189 17.47 -8.62 -8.19
N GLU A 190 16.20 -8.93 -7.98
CA GLU A 190 15.13 -8.72 -8.96
C GLU A 190 15.00 -7.23 -9.34
N HIS A 191 15.07 -6.30 -8.37
CA HIS A 191 15.05 -4.85 -8.65
C HIS A 191 16.23 -4.41 -9.51
N ARG A 192 17.44 -4.87 -9.21
CA ARG A 192 18.63 -4.55 -10.01
C ARG A 192 18.50 -5.03 -11.46
N ASP A 193 17.89 -6.19 -11.68
CA ASP A 193 17.65 -6.70 -13.03
C ASP A 193 16.60 -5.88 -13.78
N ILE A 194 15.56 -5.41 -13.10
CA ILE A 194 14.57 -4.48 -13.68
C ILE A 194 15.26 -3.17 -14.09
N ILE A 195 16.10 -2.56 -13.22
CA ILE A 195 16.80 -1.31 -13.54
C ILE A 195 17.71 -1.52 -14.76
N ARG A 196 18.48 -2.61 -14.82
CA ARG A 196 19.36 -2.93 -15.96
C ARG A 196 18.57 -3.09 -17.27
N ALA A 197 17.36 -3.67 -17.23
CA ALA A 197 16.50 -3.77 -18.39
C ALA A 197 16.01 -2.39 -18.84
N LEU A 198 15.64 -1.51 -17.90
CA LEU A 198 15.27 -0.11 -18.18
C LEU A 198 16.43 0.68 -18.80
N GLU A 199 17.66 0.54 -18.29
CA GLU A 199 18.86 1.17 -18.85
C GLU A 199 19.11 0.76 -20.31
N ARG A 200 18.88 -0.51 -20.64
CA ARG A 200 18.98 -1.05 -22.00
C ARG A 200 17.83 -0.67 -22.90
N ARG A 201 16.81 0.01 -22.37
CA ARG A 201 15.57 0.33 -23.09
C ARG A 201 14.82 -0.92 -23.59
N ASP A 202 15.04 -2.06 -22.93
CA ASP A 202 14.36 -3.31 -23.24
C ASP A 202 13.03 -3.34 -22.47
N GLY A 203 12.01 -2.68 -23.04
CA GLY A 203 10.69 -2.56 -22.41
C GLY A 203 9.99 -3.90 -22.23
N GLU A 204 10.20 -4.89 -23.12
CA GLU A 204 9.58 -6.21 -23.01
C GLU A 204 10.19 -7.01 -21.86
N LEU A 205 11.52 -6.98 -21.73
CA LEU A 205 12.21 -7.61 -20.62
C LEU A 205 11.86 -6.95 -19.30
N ALA A 206 11.89 -5.61 -19.25
CA ALA A 206 11.59 -4.84 -18.04
C ALA A 206 10.14 -5.11 -17.55
N GLU A 207 9.17 -5.13 -18.46
CA GLU A 207 7.77 -5.49 -18.17
C GLU A 207 7.66 -6.89 -17.57
N ARG A 208 8.31 -7.89 -18.20
CA ARG A 208 8.27 -9.27 -17.74
C ARG A 208 8.89 -9.41 -16.36
N LEU A 209 10.08 -8.84 -16.14
CA LEU A 209 10.78 -8.91 -14.85
C LEU A 209 9.94 -8.25 -13.73
N ALA A 210 9.37 -7.09 -13.97
CA ALA A 210 8.50 -6.41 -13.00
C ALA A 210 7.26 -7.25 -12.66
N ARG A 211 6.63 -7.88 -13.65
CA ARG A 211 5.48 -8.77 -13.45
C ARG A 211 5.85 -9.99 -12.61
N GLU A 212 6.93 -10.68 -12.96
CA GLU A 212 7.42 -11.86 -12.25
C GLU A 212 7.78 -11.53 -10.81
N HIS A 213 8.49 -10.42 -10.59
CA HIS A 213 8.83 -9.90 -9.27
C HIS A 213 7.59 -9.68 -8.40
N THR A 214 6.59 -8.97 -8.93
CA THR A 214 5.37 -8.63 -8.17
C THR A 214 4.50 -9.88 -7.94
N LEU A 215 4.35 -10.78 -8.92
CA LEU A 215 3.64 -12.05 -8.74
C LEU A 215 4.38 -13.00 -7.78
N GLY A 216 5.69 -12.89 -7.65
CA GLY A 216 6.47 -13.59 -6.63
C GLY A 216 6.00 -13.25 -5.20
N LEU A 217 5.56 -12.00 -4.96
CA LEU A 217 4.93 -11.63 -3.68
C LEU A 217 3.57 -12.33 -3.50
N ALA A 218 2.74 -12.42 -4.55
CA ALA A 218 1.46 -13.15 -4.46
C ALA A 218 1.68 -14.62 -4.06
N ALA A 219 2.63 -15.30 -4.71
CA ALA A 219 2.99 -16.68 -4.39
C ALA A 219 3.55 -16.82 -2.96
N HIS A 220 4.27 -15.82 -2.46
CA HIS A 220 4.74 -15.80 -1.08
C HIS A 220 3.59 -15.65 -0.08
N VAL A 221 2.66 -14.71 -0.33
CA VAL A 221 1.46 -14.51 0.50
C VAL A 221 0.57 -15.75 0.46
N GLU A 222 0.46 -16.44 -0.67
CA GLU A 222 -0.30 -17.69 -0.77
C GLU A 222 0.25 -18.76 0.19
N ARG A 223 1.57 -18.88 0.30
CA ARG A 223 2.21 -19.89 1.16
C ARG A 223 2.24 -19.52 2.64
N HIS A 224 2.38 -18.23 2.97
CA HIS A 224 2.69 -17.76 4.34
C HIS A 224 1.67 -16.77 4.91
N GLY A 225 0.61 -16.43 4.16
CA GLY A 225 -0.34 -15.36 4.49
C GLY A 225 -1.54 -15.78 5.34
N ASP A 226 -1.59 -17.00 5.87
CA ASP A 226 -2.75 -17.51 6.63
C ASP A 226 -3.08 -16.65 7.85
N PHE A 227 -2.09 -15.98 8.44
CA PHE A 227 -2.28 -15.04 9.55
C PHE A 227 -3.25 -13.89 9.20
N LEU A 228 -3.38 -13.52 7.93
CA LEU A 228 -4.29 -12.46 7.47
C LEU A 228 -5.76 -12.84 7.71
N ASP A 229 -6.10 -14.10 7.50
CA ASP A 229 -7.46 -14.61 7.72
C ASP A 229 -7.72 -14.83 9.21
N TRP A 230 -6.72 -15.23 9.97
CA TRP A 230 -6.84 -15.38 11.43
C TRP A 230 -7.07 -14.06 12.14
N LEU A 231 -6.43 -12.98 11.70
CA LEU A 231 -6.68 -11.64 12.22
C LEU A 231 -8.16 -11.25 12.09
N ARG A 232 -8.79 -11.61 10.97
CA ARG A 232 -10.21 -11.34 10.73
C ARG A 232 -11.14 -12.27 11.50
N LEU A 233 -10.80 -13.54 11.67
CA LEU A 233 -11.58 -14.49 12.47
C LEU A 233 -11.59 -14.09 13.95
N ALA A 234 -10.50 -13.54 14.46
CA ALA A 234 -10.43 -13.00 15.82
C ALA A 234 -11.34 -11.78 16.02
N GLU A 235 -11.62 -11.01 14.95
CA GLU A 235 -12.60 -9.91 14.96
C GLU A 235 -14.04 -10.40 15.12
N VAL A 236 -14.37 -11.54 14.47
CA VAL A 236 -15.75 -12.06 14.40
C VAL A 236 -16.12 -12.93 15.62
N ARG A 237 -15.17 -13.66 16.19
CA ARG A 237 -15.44 -14.68 17.22
C ARG A 237 -15.17 -14.26 18.68
N GLY A 238 -14.67 -13.06 18.94
CA GLY A 238 -14.49 -12.53 20.29
C GLY A 238 -13.21 -13.01 21.04
N PRO A 239 -13.14 -12.77 22.37
CA PRO A 239 -11.91 -12.90 23.16
C PRO A 239 -11.36 -14.33 23.29
N ASP A 240 -12.16 -15.38 23.14
CA ASP A 240 -11.71 -16.76 23.30
C ASP A 240 -10.75 -17.22 22.19
N VAL A 241 -10.95 -16.71 20.97
CA VAL A 241 -10.03 -16.99 19.84
C VAL A 241 -8.71 -16.21 19.99
N LYS A 242 -8.74 -15.07 20.68
CA LYS A 242 -7.54 -14.27 20.98
C LYS A 242 -6.58 -14.97 21.94
N ALA A 243 -7.09 -15.78 22.85
CA ALA A 243 -6.28 -16.58 23.76
C ALA A 243 -5.59 -17.74 23.01
N ALA A 244 -6.32 -18.45 22.15
CA ALA A 244 -5.77 -19.55 21.35
C ALA A 244 -4.66 -19.10 20.37
N LEU A 245 -4.76 -17.90 19.83
CA LEU A 245 -3.75 -17.30 18.93
C LEU A 245 -2.44 -16.94 19.68
N LYS A 246 -2.50 -16.57 20.95
CA LYS A 246 -1.31 -16.29 21.77
C LYS A 246 -0.49 -17.55 22.10
N ASP A 247 -1.15 -18.69 22.14
CA ASP A 247 -0.55 -19.96 22.55
C ASP A 247 -0.08 -20.84 21.37
N GLY A 248 -0.19 -20.32 20.12
CA GLY A 248 0.30 -21.00 18.91
C GLY A 248 -0.42 -22.31 18.58
N LEU A 249 -1.62 -22.52 19.10
CA LEU A 249 -2.40 -23.73 18.84
C LEU A 249 -3.14 -23.64 17.49
N PRO A 250 -3.01 -24.64 16.61
CA PRO A 250 -3.81 -24.72 15.39
C PRO A 250 -5.29 -24.91 15.76
N LEU A 251 -6.14 -24.03 15.29
CA LEU A 251 -7.59 -24.18 15.38
C LEU A 251 -8.01 -25.30 14.42
N MET A 252 -8.45 -26.43 14.98
CA MET A 252 -9.17 -27.46 14.24
C MET A 252 -10.55 -26.97 13.80
#